data_23a86fc17c53abe734420cd9cd09c6cf
#
_entry.id   23a86fc17c53abe734420cd9cd09c6cf
#
_cell.length_a   1.000
_cell.length_b   1.000
_cell.length_c   1.000
_cell.angle_alpha   90.00
_cell.angle_beta   90.00
_cell.angle_gamma   90.00
#
_symmetry.space_group_name_H-M   'P 1'
#
loop_
_entity.id
_entity.type
_entity.pdbx_description
1 polymer ?
#
loop_
_entity_poly.entity_id
_entity_poly.type
_entity_poly.pdbx_seq_one_letter_code
_entity_poly.pdbx_strand_id
1 'polypeptide(L)'
;MARFLVLGLGFIATHVAEGLSKVGQVTVTYRSLSGVKGVYADLLRGMVELVRVNPTVDRDLLASLVKNSDTVINLIGVLSGSEATLREAHVTVPGLLASLIAKHSPSTMLIHVSASNVMGPVGSFVTEESRHCEGARPSSLYEETKCLGERVVYSTWLSSGFPMAIVRPTLVYGRYAAHSQFMQMFNIAKLGVVPMLGVRVMTISAVKLTELFARLHADRPRGLYMYATECEPVPISRFIEDMAKALSRRIVKVPVPNQLLKLALPSDIKPLYRYVGVTYDCGRMRSMVSGLRFMDEEVYENALFIKRLREMHIHGD
;
A
#
# COMPACT_ATOMS: atom_id res chain seq x y z
N MET A 1 8.51 15.49 -20.21
CA MET A 1 7.38 14.84 -19.53
C MET A 1 7.96 13.83 -18.56
N ALA A 2 7.49 13.79 -17.30
CA ALA A 2 7.99 12.87 -16.29
C ALA A 2 7.74 11.40 -16.68
N ARG A 3 8.67 10.50 -16.35
CA ARG A 3 8.59 9.06 -16.64
C ARG A 3 8.60 8.29 -15.32
N PHE A 4 7.51 7.59 -15.04
CA PHE A 4 7.31 6.81 -13.83
C PHE A 4 7.35 5.32 -14.14
N LEU A 5 8.13 4.57 -13.36
CA LEU A 5 8.10 3.12 -13.35
C LEU A 5 7.44 2.65 -12.05
N VAL A 6 6.27 2.03 -12.15
CA VAL A 6 5.54 1.45 -11.03
C VAL A 6 5.73 -0.05 -11.05
N LEU A 7 6.40 -0.60 -10.03
CA LEU A 7 6.63 -2.03 -9.93
C LEU A 7 5.53 -2.72 -9.13
N GLY A 8 4.93 -3.72 -9.74
CA GLY A 8 3.88 -4.56 -9.17
C GLY A 8 2.48 -4.04 -9.51
N LEU A 9 1.67 -4.87 -10.16
CA LEU A 9 0.27 -4.59 -10.47
C LEU A 9 -0.63 -5.12 -9.36
N GLY A 10 -1.18 -4.21 -8.57
CA GLY A 10 -2.17 -4.44 -7.51
C GLY A 10 -3.07 -3.23 -7.37
N PHE A 11 -3.99 -3.21 -6.40
CA PHE A 11 -4.95 -2.10 -6.29
C PHE A 11 -4.27 -0.74 -6.05
N ILE A 12 -3.22 -0.69 -5.22
CA ILE A 12 -2.46 0.56 -4.97
C ILE A 12 -1.79 1.02 -6.26
N ALA A 13 -1.14 0.11 -6.98
CA ALA A 13 -0.48 0.42 -8.24
C ALA A 13 -1.47 0.92 -9.30
N THR A 14 -2.68 0.38 -9.33
CA THR A 14 -3.74 0.82 -10.25
C THR A 14 -4.14 2.27 -9.99
N HIS A 15 -4.36 2.65 -8.73
CA HIS A 15 -4.63 4.06 -8.36
C HIS A 15 -3.46 4.98 -8.67
N VAL A 16 -2.25 4.56 -8.31
CA VAL A 16 -1.02 5.33 -8.52
C VAL A 16 -0.78 5.56 -10.01
N ALA A 17 -0.92 4.52 -10.82
CA ALA A 17 -0.72 4.60 -12.26
C ALA A 17 -1.78 5.47 -12.94
N GLU A 18 -3.06 5.31 -12.58
CA GLU A 18 -4.16 6.16 -13.06
C GLU A 18 -3.93 7.65 -12.72
N GLY A 19 -3.50 7.93 -11.49
CA GLY A 19 -3.25 9.31 -11.07
C GLY A 19 -2.03 9.94 -11.71
N LEU A 20 -0.91 9.20 -11.77
CA LEU A 20 0.35 9.69 -12.35
C LEU A 20 0.30 9.78 -13.89
N SER A 21 -0.55 9.01 -14.58
CA SER A 21 -0.74 9.12 -16.03
C SER A 21 -1.25 10.50 -16.48
N LYS A 22 -1.87 11.26 -15.57
CA LYS A 22 -2.33 12.63 -15.82
C LYS A 22 -1.18 13.65 -15.86
N VAL A 23 -0.02 13.32 -15.31
CA VAL A 23 1.13 14.23 -15.17
C VAL A 23 2.41 13.72 -15.82
N GLY A 24 2.43 12.46 -16.28
CA GLY A 24 3.61 11.85 -16.89
C GLY A 24 3.30 10.57 -17.66
N GLN A 25 4.34 10.00 -18.26
CA GLN A 25 4.30 8.65 -18.82
C GLN A 25 4.49 7.65 -17.70
N VAL A 26 3.66 6.61 -17.67
CA VAL A 26 3.71 5.57 -16.64
C VAL A 26 3.88 4.21 -17.28
N THR A 27 4.89 3.49 -16.84
CA THR A 27 5.06 2.05 -17.12
C THR A 27 4.77 1.27 -15.84
N VAL A 28 3.85 0.29 -15.91
CA VAL A 28 3.50 -0.60 -14.78
C VAL A 28 4.00 -2.00 -15.08
N THR A 29 4.72 -2.61 -14.15
CA THR A 29 5.17 -3.99 -14.32
C THR A 29 4.23 -4.99 -13.66
N TYR A 30 4.11 -6.16 -14.27
CA TYR A 30 3.34 -7.27 -13.74
C TYR A 30 4.06 -8.60 -13.97
N ARG A 31 3.79 -9.60 -13.15
CA ARG A 31 4.32 -10.96 -13.31
C ARG A 31 3.29 -11.88 -14.00
N SER A 32 2.02 -11.75 -13.62
CA SER A 32 0.88 -12.46 -14.20
C SER A 32 -0.36 -11.61 -14.18
N LEU A 33 -1.34 -11.90 -15.05
CA LEU A 33 -2.64 -11.22 -15.15
C LEU A 33 -3.81 -12.14 -14.72
N SER A 34 -3.56 -13.09 -13.84
CA SER A 34 -4.62 -13.95 -13.30
C SER A 34 -5.51 -13.23 -12.28
N GLY A 35 -6.78 -13.65 -12.20
CA GLY A 35 -7.74 -13.14 -11.24
C GLY A 35 -7.95 -11.62 -11.36
N VAL A 36 -8.01 -10.94 -10.23
CA VAL A 36 -8.27 -9.48 -10.18
C VAL A 36 -7.18 -8.66 -10.89
N LYS A 37 -5.97 -9.20 -11.09
CA LYS A 37 -4.90 -8.49 -11.81
C LYS A 37 -5.23 -8.26 -13.28
N GLY A 38 -5.99 -9.17 -13.90
CA GLY A 38 -6.53 -8.94 -15.24
C GLY A 38 -7.46 -7.72 -15.28
N VAL A 39 -8.33 -7.57 -14.27
CA VAL A 39 -9.22 -6.41 -14.17
C VAL A 39 -8.43 -5.11 -13.96
N TYR A 40 -7.37 -5.13 -13.14
CA TYR A 40 -6.50 -3.96 -12.97
C TYR A 40 -5.79 -3.58 -14.28
N ALA A 41 -5.32 -4.56 -15.03
CA ALA A 41 -4.72 -4.31 -16.34
C ALA A 41 -5.72 -3.70 -17.33
N ASP A 42 -6.96 -4.19 -17.35
CA ASP A 42 -8.02 -3.65 -18.20
C ASP A 42 -8.40 -2.21 -17.82
N LEU A 43 -8.44 -1.88 -16.53
CA LEU A 43 -8.67 -0.51 -16.05
C LEU A 43 -7.58 0.47 -16.51
N LEU A 44 -6.34 0.00 -16.64
CA LEU A 44 -5.19 0.82 -17.04
C LEU A 44 -4.94 0.84 -18.56
N ARG A 45 -5.69 0.05 -19.33
CA ARG A 45 -5.52 -0.08 -20.78
C ARG A 45 -5.67 1.25 -21.49
N GLY A 46 -4.68 1.59 -22.32
CA GLY A 46 -4.64 2.86 -23.06
C GLY A 46 -4.21 4.09 -22.23
N MET A 47 -4.05 3.95 -20.92
CA MET A 47 -3.55 5.03 -20.06
C MET A 47 -2.07 4.89 -19.73
N VAL A 48 -1.57 3.67 -19.63
CA VAL A 48 -0.20 3.35 -19.24
C VAL A 48 0.39 2.24 -20.09
N GLU A 49 1.70 2.09 -20.07
CA GLU A 49 2.38 0.93 -20.62
C GLU A 49 2.41 -0.21 -19.60
N LEU A 50 1.97 -1.39 -20.00
CA LEU A 50 1.99 -2.60 -19.18
C LEU A 50 3.11 -3.54 -19.66
N VAL A 51 4.09 -3.81 -18.80
CA VAL A 51 5.26 -4.63 -19.15
C VAL A 51 5.33 -5.86 -18.23
N ARG A 52 5.42 -7.05 -18.81
CA ARG A 52 5.64 -8.27 -18.04
C ARG A 52 7.10 -8.34 -17.60
N VAL A 53 7.35 -8.38 -16.29
CA VAL A 53 8.68 -8.46 -15.70
C VAL A 53 8.64 -9.33 -14.45
N ASN A 54 9.52 -10.30 -14.39
CA ASN A 54 9.93 -10.93 -13.14
C ASN A 54 11.25 -10.30 -12.69
N PRO A 55 11.26 -9.44 -11.65
CA PRO A 55 12.42 -8.63 -11.29
C PRO A 55 13.70 -9.42 -11.01
N THR A 56 13.59 -10.64 -10.51
CA THR A 56 14.74 -11.49 -10.17
C THR A 56 15.26 -12.31 -11.35
N VAL A 57 14.46 -12.45 -12.41
CA VAL A 57 14.79 -13.20 -13.64
C VAL A 57 15.16 -12.24 -14.79
N ASP A 58 14.30 -11.27 -15.09
CA ASP A 58 14.40 -10.37 -16.25
C ASP A 58 15.24 -9.13 -15.91
N ARG A 59 16.47 -9.34 -15.38
CA ARG A 59 17.30 -8.28 -14.79
C ARG A 59 17.70 -7.21 -15.80
N ASP A 60 18.01 -7.57 -17.03
CA ASP A 60 18.43 -6.63 -18.08
C ASP A 60 17.26 -5.75 -18.52
N LEU A 61 16.05 -6.33 -18.66
CA LEU A 61 14.85 -5.58 -18.94
C LEU A 61 14.52 -4.62 -17.79
N LEU A 62 14.61 -5.09 -16.54
CA LEU A 62 14.39 -4.24 -15.37
C LEU A 62 15.41 -3.09 -15.32
N ALA A 63 16.67 -3.37 -15.58
CA ALA A 63 17.73 -2.34 -15.62
C ALA A 63 17.45 -1.29 -16.70
N SER A 64 17.00 -1.71 -17.88
CA SER A 64 16.59 -0.81 -18.96
C SER A 64 15.40 0.08 -18.55
N LEU A 65 14.35 -0.50 -17.93
CA LEU A 65 13.20 0.24 -17.45
C LEU A 65 13.59 1.26 -16.37
N VAL A 66 14.43 0.87 -15.40
CA VAL A 66 14.93 1.77 -14.35
C VAL A 66 15.72 2.93 -14.97
N LYS A 67 16.62 2.65 -15.91
CA LYS A 67 17.43 3.67 -16.59
C LYS A 67 16.61 4.68 -17.38
N ASN A 68 15.49 4.25 -17.92
CA ASN A 68 14.60 5.10 -18.71
C ASN A 68 13.53 5.84 -17.86
N SER A 69 13.62 5.78 -16.54
CA SER A 69 12.64 6.36 -15.62
C SER A 69 13.23 7.47 -14.78
N ASP A 70 12.45 8.51 -14.52
CA ASP A 70 12.84 9.61 -13.63
C ASP A 70 12.50 9.26 -12.17
N THR A 71 11.48 8.42 -11.95
CA THR A 71 11.07 7.91 -10.64
C THR A 71 10.63 6.46 -10.74
N VAL A 72 11.16 5.64 -9.84
CA VAL A 72 10.79 4.24 -9.62
C VAL A 72 9.99 4.14 -8.34
N ILE A 73 8.77 3.60 -8.41
CA ILE A 73 7.87 3.39 -7.27
C ILE A 73 7.75 1.88 -7.06
N ASN A 74 8.35 1.39 -5.98
CA ASN A 74 8.29 -0.03 -5.65
C ASN A 74 7.07 -0.35 -4.79
N LEU A 75 6.04 -0.93 -5.42
CA LEU A 75 4.82 -1.42 -4.79
C LEU A 75 4.76 -2.95 -4.74
N ILE A 76 5.84 -3.64 -5.12
CA ILE A 76 5.91 -5.09 -4.97
C ILE A 76 5.88 -5.44 -3.49
N GLY A 77 4.93 -6.28 -3.13
CA GLY A 77 4.79 -6.81 -1.78
C GLY A 77 3.78 -7.95 -1.76
N VAL A 78 3.91 -8.82 -0.78
CA VAL A 78 2.98 -9.91 -0.49
C VAL A 78 2.66 -9.89 0.99
N LEU A 79 1.40 -10.14 1.35
CA LEU A 79 0.96 -10.11 2.75
C LEU A 79 1.26 -11.43 3.49
N SER A 80 1.32 -12.53 2.73
CA SER A 80 1.52 -13.89 3.25
C SER A 80 2.23 -14.75 2.21
N GLY A 81 2.76 -15.89 2.66
CA GLY A 81 3.46 -16.84 1.81
C GLY A 81 4.62 -17.50 2.53
N SER A 82 5.43 -18.27 1.81
CA SER A 82 6.66 -18.84 2.35
C SER A 82 7.68 -17.74 2.70
N GLU A 83 8.62 -18.04 3.59
CA GLU A 83 9.71 -17.13 3.91
C GLU A 83 10.48 -16.69 2.66
N ALA A 84 10.75 -17.63 1.76
CA ALA A 84 11.42 -17.32 0.48
C ALA A 84 10.63 -16.29 -0.35
N THR A 85 9.31 -16.44 -0.45
CA THR A 85 8.43 -15.51 -1.17
C THR A 85 8.45 -14.11 -0.54
N LEU A 86 8.35 -14.05 0.80
CA LEU A 86 8.39 -12.78 1.52
C LEU A 86 9.76 -12.10 1.39
N ARG A 87 10.86 -12.85 1.52
CA ARG A 87 12.22 -12.33 1.36
C ARG A 87 12.49 -11.86 -0.08
N GLU A 88 12.03 -12.60 -1.09
CA GLU A 88 12.16 -12.16 -2.49
C GLU A 88 11.47 -10.81 -2.69
N ALA A 89 10.20 -10.70 -2.31
CA ALA A 89 9.39 -9.50 -2.54
C ALA A 89 9.85 -8.30 -1.71
N HIS A 90 10.23 -8.51 -0.44
CA HIS A 90 10.47 -7.43 0.50
C HIS A 90 11.94 -7.06 0.69
N VAL A 91 12.89 -7.95 0.34
CA VAL A 91 14.33 -7.73 0.54
C VAL A 91 15.08 -7.76 -0.79
N THR A 92 14.95 -8.86 -1.54
CA THR A 92 15.74 -9.05 -2.78
C THR A 92 15.37 -8.02 -3.84
N VAL A 93 14.09 -7.86 -4.13
CA VAL A 93 13.63 -6.90 -5.15
C VAL A 93 13.96 -5.45 -4.78
N PRO A 94 13.66 -4.94 -3.57
CA PRO A 94 14.06 -3.59 -3.19
C PRO A 94 15.58 -3.36 -3.24
N GLY A 95 16.38 -4.32 -2.78
CA GLY A 95 17.83 -4.26 -2.84
C GLY A 95 18.37 -4.22 -4.28
N LEU A 96 17.78 -5.02 -5.18
CA LEU A 96 18.12 -5.00 -6.60
C LEU A 96 17.81 -3.63 -7.22
N LEU A 97 16.64 -3.06 -6.96
CA LEU A 97 16.26 -1.74 -7.46
C LEU A 97 17.21 -0.64 -6.97
N ALA A 98 17.51 -0.61 -5.68
CA ALA A 98 18.45 0.33 -5.11
C ALA A 98 19.84 0.21 -5.76
N SER A 99 20.31 -1.02 -5.95
CA SER A 99 21.60 -1.30 -6.61
C SER A 99 21.63 -0.88 -8.08
N LEU A 100 20.56 -1.13 -8.83
CA LEU A 100 20.43 -0.71 -10.24
C LEU A 100 20.44 0.80 -10.35
N ILE A 101 19.71 1.51 -9.49
CA ILE A 101 19.67 2.98 -9.45
C ILE A 101 21.06 3.52 -9.10
N ALA A 102 21.65 3.03 -8.02
CA ALA A 102 22.98 3.48 -7.57
C ALA A 102 24.04 3.34 -8.67
N LYS A 103 24.02 2.22 -9.41
CA LYS A 103 25.04 1.90 -10.41
C LYS A 103 24.79 2.52 -11.79
N HIS A 104 23.53 2.60 -12.22
CA HIS A 104 23.22 2.91 -13.61
C HIS A 104 22.40 4.20 -13.82
N SER A 105 21.74 4.71 -12.78
CA SER A 105 20.84 5.86 -12.88
C SER A 105 20.77 6.66 -11.57
N PRO A 106 21.90 7.19 -11.05
CA PRO A 106 21.96 7.83 -9.73
C PRO A 106 21.11 9.11 -9.63
N SER A 107 20.58 9.60 -10.74
CA SER A 107 19.59 10.67 -10.78
C SER A 107 18.15 10.18 -10.65
N THR A 108 17.87 8.90 -10.84
CA THR A 108 16.52 8.34 -10.69
C THR A 108 16.10 8.32 -9.23
N MET A 109 14.88 8.78 -8.92
CA MET A 109 14.34 8.70 -7.57
C MET A 109 13.77 7.32 -7.28
N LEU A 110 14.06 6.78 -6.10
CA LEU A 110 13.40 5.59 -5.57
C LEU A 110 12.38 5.95 -4.49
N ILE A 111 11.11 5.60 -4.72
CA ILE A 111 10.07 5.57 -3.68
C ILE A 111 9.86 4.10 -3.30
N HIS A 112 10.39 3.71 -2.14
CA HIS A 112 10.19 2.36 -1.61
C HIS A 112 9.01 2.34 -0.64
N VAL A 113 7.98 1.56 -0.96
CA VAL A 113 6.78 1.43 -0.14
C VAL A 113 6.93 0.27 0.84
N SER A 114 7.09 0.62 2.11
CA SER A 114 7.18 -0.28 3.25
C SER A 114 5.78 -0.51 3.88
N ALA A 115 5.69 -0.53 5.21
CA ALA A 115 4.44 -0.65 5.96
C ALA A 115 4.53 0.09 7.29
N SER A 116 3.40 0.60 7.80
CA SER A 116 3.40 1.32 9.07
C SER A 116 3.75 0.43 10.27
N ASN A 117 3.43 -0.86 10.20
CA ASN A 117 3.69 -1.84 11.26
C ASN A 117 5.10 -2.44 11.22
N VAL A 118 5.99 -1.94 10.39
CA VAL A 118 7.36 -2.45 10.23
C VAL A 118 8.17 -2.43 11.53
N MET A 119 7.84 -1.53 12.44
CA MET A 119 8.49 -1.44 13.77
C MET A 119 7.99 -2.50 14.76
N GLY A 120 6.92 -3.22 14.43
CA GLY A 120 6.21 -4.06 15.38
C GLY A 120 5.37 -3.24 16.38
N PRO A 121 4.80 -3.87 17.42
CA PRO A 121 3.96 -3.21 18.42
C PRO A 121 4.81 -2.44 19.46
N VAL A 122 5.39 -1.31 19.04
CA VAL A 122 6.35 -0.52 19.85
C VAL A 122 5.71 0.60 20.70
N GLY A 123 4.38 0.69 20.74
CA GLY A 123 3.66 1.67 21.57
C GLY A 123 2.39 2.18 20.89
N SER A 124 1.73 3.14 21.56
CA SER A 124 0.47 3.74 21.07
C SER A 124 0.70 4.89 20.08
N PHE A 125 1.89 5.50 20.09
CA PHE A 125 2.29 6.54 19.14
C PHE A 125 3.67 6.22 18.57
N VAL A 126 3.82 6.24 17.25
CA VAL A 126 5.07 5.92 16.54
C VAL A 126 5.55 7.14 15.78
N THR A 127 6.78 7.57 16.06
CA THR A 127 7.39 8.75 15.45
C THR A 127 8.05 8.43 14.11
N GLU A 128 8.21 9.44 13.26
CA GLU A 128 8.93 9.33 11.97
C GLU A 128 10.45 9.18 12.13
N GLU A 129 10.99 9.39 13.35
CA GLU A 129 12.42 9.30 13.63
C GLU A 129 12.93 7.86 13.73
N SER A 130 12.04 6.90 13.89
CA SER A 130 12.37 5.46 13.92
C SER A 130 12.85 4.99 12.55
N ARG A 131 14.15 5.17 12.27
CA ARG A 131 14.77 4.84 10.99
C ARG A 131 15.32 3.41 11.00
N HIS A 132 15.45 2.83 9.82
CA HIS A 132 16.15 1.54 9.60
C HIS A 132 15.64 0.39 10.46
N CYS A 133 14.42 0.48 10.96
CA CYS A 133 13.90 -0.46 11.97
C CYS A 133 14.79 -0.53 13.23
N GLU A 134 15.46 0.54 13.58
CA GLU A 134 16.19 0.64 14.82
C GLU A 134 15.21 0.56 16.00
N GLY A 135 15.47 -0.33 16.95
CA GLY A 135 14.55 -0.63 18.05
C GLY A 135 13.28 -1.40 17.64
N ALA A 136 13.15 -1.83 16.38
CA ALA A 136 12.02 -2.64 15.93
C ALA A 136 11.94 -3.97 16.66
N ARG A 137 10.71 -4.40 16.93
CA ARG A 137 10.37 -5.70 17.54
C ARG A 137 9.33 -6.39 16.66
N PRO A 138 9.73 -6.85 15.44
CA PRO A 138 8.81 -7.54 14.53
C PRO A 138 8.12 -8.70 15.22
N SER A 139 6.83 -8.84 15.03
CA SER A 139 6.01 -9.91 15.61
C SER A 139 5.55 -10.91 14.55
N SER A 140 5.95 -10.70 13.31
CA SER A 140 5.65 -11.55 12.17
C SER A 140 6.80 -11.53 11.16
N LEU A 141 6.89 -12.59 10.36
CA LEU A 141 7.85 -12.67 9.26
C LEU A 141 7.62 -11.55 8.20
N TYR A 142 6.38 -11.12 8.02
CA TYR A 142 6.05 -9.98 7.17
C TYR A 142 6.74 -8.69 7.66
N GLU A 143 6.58 -8.36 8.94
CA GLU A 143 7.20 -7.17 9.54
C GLU A 143 8.73 -7.25 9.49
N GLU A 144 9.29 -8.42 9.83
CA GLU A 144 10.73 -8.66 9.77
C GLU A 144 11.29 -8.44 8.36
N THR A 145 10.68 -9.05 7.35
CA THR A 145 11.17 -8.94 5.97
C THR A 145 10.99 -7.54 5.41
N LYS A 146 9.90 -6.82 5.75
CA LYS A 146 9.73 -5.41 5.39
C LYS A 146 10.82 -4.54 6.02
N CYS A 147 11.14 -4.78 7.28
CA CYS A 147 12.21 -4.10 8.01
C CYS A 147 13.59 -4.34 7.36
N LEU A 148 13.91 -5.59 7.02
CA LEU A 148 15.14 -5.93 6.31
C LEU A 148 15.22 -5.24 4.93
N GLY A 149 14.10 -5.13 4.22
CA GLY A 149 14.02 -4.41 2.94
C GLY A 149 14.35 -2.93 3.07
N GLU A 150 13.84 -2.25 4.09
CA GLU A 150 14.21 -0.86 4.37
C GLU A 150 15.72 -0.73 4.62
N ARG A 151 16.30 -1.63 5.43
CA ARG A 151 17.73 -1.63 5.73
C ARG A 151 18.60 -1.80 4.49
N VAL A 152 18.24 -2.73 3.61
CA VAL A 152 18.97 -2.97 2.36
C VAL A 152 18.91 -1.76 1.43
N VAL A 153 17.74 -1.15 1.24
CA VAL A 153 17.59 0.07 0.45
C VAL A 153 18.43 1.21 1.04
N TYR A 154 18.34 1.39 2.34
CA TYR A 154 19.06 2.48 3.01
C TYR A 154 20.59 2.28 2.99
N SER A 155 21.09 1.08 3.24
CA SER A 155 22.53 0.81 3.18
C SER A 155 23.13 1.07 1.79
N THR A 156 22.38 0.73 0.73
CA THR A 156 22.76 1.06 -0.64
C THR A 156 22.73 2.58 -0.88
N TRP A 157 21.71 3.25 -0.36
CA TRP A 157 21.59 4.70 -0.47
C TRP A 157 22.75 5.45 0.23
N LEU A 158 23.18 5.00 1.41
CA LEU A 158 24.30 5.63 2.16
C LEU A 158 25.60 5.77 1.32
N SER A 159 25.85 4.79 0.46
CA SER A 159 27.06 4.79 -0.38
C SER A 159 26.92 5.56 -1.69
N SER A 160 25.69 5.87 -2.13
CA SER A 160 25.43 6.42 -3.47
C SER A 160 24.65 7.73 -3.49
N GLY A 161 23.85 8.02 -2.45
CA GLY A 161 23.17 9.30 -2.25
C GLY A 161 22.10 9.65 -3.30
N PHE A 162 21.54 8.69 -4.04
CA PHE A 162 20.46 8.95 -5.00
C PHE A 162 19.19 9.49 -4.31
N PRO A 163 18.29 10.21 -5.00
CA PRO A 163 17.03 10.65 -4.41
C PRO A 163 16.21 9.45 -3.93
N MET A 164 15.79 9.44 -2.65
CA MET A 164 15.14 8.28 -2.05
C MET A 164 14.15 8.68 -0.96
N ALA A 165 12.98 8.05 -0.98
CA ALA A 165 12.01 8.06 0.11
C ALA A 165 11.56 6.64 0.47
N ILE A 166 11.53 6.33 1.75
CA ILE A 166 10.87 5.15 2.31
C ILE A 166 9.55 5.60 2.91
N VAL A 167 8.45 5.13 2.32
CA VAL A 167 7.09 5.48 2.71
C VAL A 167 6.46 4.30 3.44
N ARG A 168 5.94 4.53 4.64
CA ARG A 168 5.28 3.55 5.51
C ARG A 168 3.77 3.85 5.57
N PRO A 169 2.98 3.34 4.62
CA PRO A 169 1.55 3.58 4.63
C PRO A 169 0.86 2.85 5.78
N THR A 170 -0.15 3.49 6.35
CA THR A 170 -1.11 2.87 7.26
C THR A 170 -2.08 1.99 6.46
N LEU A 171 -3.26 1.64 6.96
CA LEU A 171 -4.22 0.85 6.19
C LEU A 171 -4.58 1.59 4.89
N VAL A 172 -4.06 1.11 3.77
CA VAL A 172 -4.38 1.71 2.46
C VAL A 172 -5.76 1.22 2.02
N TYR A 173 -6.62 2.14 1.62
CA TYR A 173 -7.93 1.84 1.05
C TYR A 173 -8.16 2.65 -0.23
N GLY A 174 -9.16 2.26 -1.00
CA GLY A 174 -9.55 2.94 -2.23
C GLY A 174 -10.46 2.08 -3.09
N ARG A 175 -11.01 2.68 -4.14
CA ARG A 175 -12.07 2.09 -4.98
C ARG A 175 -11.73 0.72 -5.56
N TYR A 176 -10.46 0.41 -5.80
CA TYR A 176 -10.02 -0.85 -6.40
C TYR A 176 -9.54 -1.89 -5.39
N ALA A 177 -9.69 -1.65 -4.09
CA ALA A 177 -9.22 -2.59 -3.07
C ALA A 177 -10.01 -3.91 -3.12
N ALA A 178 -9.29 -5.04 -3.27
CA ALA A 178 -9.86 -6.38 -3.34
C ALA A 178 -9.18 -7.39 -2.40
N HIS A 179 -8.42 -6.91 -1.41
CA HIS A 179 -7.82 -7.76 -0.39
C HIS A 179 -8.86 -8.38 0.54
N SER A 180 -8.51 -9.49 1.19
CA SER A 180 -9.41 -10.29 2.02
C SER A 180 -10.17 -9.46 3.07
N GLN A 181 -9.53 -8.47 3.73
CA GLN A 181 -10.19 -7.62 4.71
C GLN A 181 -11.34 -6.79 4.12
N PHE A 182 -11.18 -6.23 2.91
CA PHE A 182 -12.25 -5.46 2.26
C PHE A 182 -13.37 -6.37 1.76
N MET A 183 -13.03 -7.56 1.26
CA MET A 183 -14.01 -8.58 0.87
C MET A 183 -14.86 -9.03 2.07
N GLN A 184 -14.26 -9.16 3.25
CA GLN A 184 -14.98 -9.51 4.48
C GLN A 184 -15.90 -8.37 4.95
N MET A 185 -15.42 -7.11 4.96
CA MET A 185 -16.23 -5.94 5.26
C MET A 185 -17.44 -5.84 4.32
N PHE A 186 -17.21 -6.09 3.02
CA PHE A 186 -18.29 -6.14 2.02
C PHE A 186 -19.32 -7.24 2.31
N ASN A 187 -18.86 -8.46 2.68
CA ASN A 187 -19.78 -9.55 3.02
C ASN A 187 -20.68 -9.21 4.21
N ILE A 188 -20.15 -8.50 5.22
CA ILE A 188 -20.94 -8.00 6.37
C ILE A 188 -21.89 -6.89 5.91
N ALA A 189 -21.38 -5.92 5.15
CA ALA A 189 -22.16 -4.79 4.63
C ALA A 189 -23.35 -5.25 3.77
N LYS A 190 -23.18 -6.31 2.98
CA LYS A 190 -24.23 -6.94 2.15
C LYS A 190 -25.44 -7.40 2.97
N LEU A 191 -25.24 -7.74 4.25
CA LEU A 191 -26.30 -8.14 5.16
C LEU A 191 -27.05 -6.94 5.76
N GLY A 192 -26.54 -5.71 5.56
CA GLY A 192 -27.08 -4.50 6.19
C GLY A 192 -26.75 -4.40 7.69
N VAL A 193 -25.90 -5.26 8.21
CA VAL A 193 -25.48 -5.25 9.63
C VAL A 193 -24.17 -4.47 9.75
N VAL A 194 -24.17 -3.46 10.63
CA VAL A 194 -22.97 -2.69 10.94
C VAL A 194 -22.58 -2.96 12.40
N PRO A 195 -21.57 -3.79 12.64
CA PRO A 195 -21.09 -4.06 13.99
C PRO A 195 -20.39 -2.80 14.52
N MET A 196 -20.89 -2.28 15.64
CA MET A 196 -20.29 -1.15 16.33
C MET A 196 -19.12 -1.63 17.18
N LEU A 197 -17.96 -1.71 16.53
CA LEU A 197 -16.71 -2.13 17.13
C LEU A 197 -16.00 -0.91 17.71
N GLY A 198 -15.46 -1.01 18.92
CA GLY A 198 -14.57 0.01 19.51
C GLY A 198 -13.18 0.09 18.84
N VAL A 199 -13.06 -0.43 17.63
CA VAL A 199 -11.81 -0.55 16.88
C VAL A 199 -11.64 0.64 15.94
N ARG A 200 -10.58 1.40 16.15
CA ARG A 200 -10.17 2.49 15.25
C ARG A 200 -8.79 2.20 14.68
N VAL A 201 -8.59 2.53 13.42
CA VAL A 201 -7.34 2.32 12.70
C VAL A 201 -6.92 3.58 11.95
N MET A 202 -5.61 3.78 11.83
CA MET A 202 -5.07 4.82 10.96
C MET A 202 -5.15 4.36 9.51
N THR A 203 -5.55 5.26 8.64
CA THR A 203 -5.81 5.00 7.21
C THR A 203 -5.07 5.96 6.31
N ILE A 204 -4.93 5.56 5.06
CA ILE A 204 -4.53 6.42 3.94
C ILE A 204 -5.27 5.98 2.67
N SER A 205 -5.96 6.90 2.01
CA SER A 205 -6.55 6.60 0.70
C SER A 205 -5.47 6.44 -0.36
N ALA A 206 -5.68 5.54 -1.31
CA ALA A 206 -4.77 5.37 -2.44
C ALA A 206 -4.67 6.64 -3.30
N VAL A 207 -5.71 7.48 -3.29
CA VAL A 207 -5.70 8.81 -3.92
C VAL A 207 -4.68 9.72 -3.25
N LYS A 208 -4.72 9.86 -1.91
CA LYS A 208 -3.76 10.70 -1.16
C LYS A 208 -2.35 10.14 -1.19
N LEU A 209 -2.20 8.83 -1.25
CA LEU A 209 -0.91 8.18 -1.47
C LEU A 209 -0.33 8.52 -2.86
N THR A 210 -1.17 8.60 -3.88
CA THR A 210 -0.76 9.02 -5.22
C THR A 210 -0.32 10.49 -5.25
N GLU A 211 -1.07 11.39 -4.59
CA GLU A 211 -0.68 12.80 -4.44
C GLU A 211 0.69 12.92 -3.74
N LEU A 212 0.92 12.14 -2.69
CA LEU A 212 2.21 12.07 -2.01
C LEU A 212 3.33 11.64 -2.97
N PHE A 213 3.13 10.60 -3.79
CA PHE A 213 4.17 10.14 -4.72
C PHE A 213 4.49 11.17 -5.80
N ALA A 214 3.48 11.88 -6.31
CA ALA A 214 3.69 13.01 -7.23
C ALA A 214 4.50 14.13 -6.56
N ARG A 215 4.22 14.43 -5.29
CA ARG A 215 4.96 15.43 -4.52
C ARG A 215 6.40 15.00 -4.26
N LEU A 216 6.63 13.75 -3.86
CA LEU A 216 7.97 13.20 -3.66
C LEU A 216 8.79 13.20 -4.97
N HIS A 217 8.14 12.91 -6.12
CA HIS A 217 8.79 13.06 -7.43
C HIS A 217 9.28 14.48 -7.66
N ALA A 218 8.48 15.49 -7.35
CA ALA A 218 8.83 16.90 -7.54
C ALA A 218 9.95 17.34 -6.58
N ASP A 219 9.85 16.99 -5.29
CA ASP A 219 10.76 17.43 -4.24
C ASP A 219 12.09 16.66 -4.22
N ARG A 220 12.11 15.42 -4.74
CA ARG A 220 13.31 14.55 -4.84
C ARG A 220 14.14 14.47 -3.54
N PRO A 221 13.53 14.13 -2.39
CA PRO A 221 14.23 14.08 -1.12
C PRO A 221 15.34 13.03 -1.13
N ARG A 222 16.34 13.18 -0.25
CA ARG A 222 17.45 12.25 -0.07
C ARG A 222 17.39 11.62 1.31
N GLY A 223 17.05 10.33 1.36
CA GLY A 223 17.01 9.57 2.62
C GLY A 223 15.80 9.88 3.49
N LEU A 224 14.65 10.23 2.90
CA LEU A 224 13.42 10.52 3.63
C LEU A 224 12.78 9.22 4.15
N TYR A 225 12.37 9.24 5.43
CA TYR A 225 11.44 8.27 6.02
C TYR A 225 10.17 8.97 6.44
N MET A 226 9.00 8.39 6.15
CA MET A 226 7.73 8.99 6.55
C MET A 226 6.61 7.97 6.67
N TYR A 227 5.66 8.25 7.55
CA TYR A 227 4.37 7.59 7.55
C TYR A 227 3.41 8.27 6.58
N ALA A 228 2.73 7.47 5.75
CA ALA A 228 1.63 7.95 4.93
C ALA A 228 0.31 7.64 5.64
N THR A 229 -0.36 8.67 6.14
CA THR A 229 -1.58 8.54 6.94
C THR A 229 -2.47 9.78 6.80
N GLU A 230 -3.78 9.62 6.97
CA GLU A 230 -4.75 10.71 7.03
C GLU A 230 -4.82 11.40 8.40
N CYS A 231 -3.91 11.06 9.31
CA CYS A 231 -3.69 11.68 10.62
C CYS A 231 -4.75 11.39 11.69
N GLU A 232 -5.94 10.97 11.33
CA GLU A 232 -7.02 10.68 12.28
C GLU A 232 -7.44 9.21 12.20
N PRO A 233 -7.56 8.51 13.34
CA PRO A 233 -8.00 7.13 13.35
C PRO A 233 -9.49 7.03 13.04
N VAL A 234 -9.85 6.08 12.17
CA VAL A 234 -11.19 5.86 11.66
C VAL A 234 -11.80 4.58 12.25
N PRO A 235 -13.07 4.58 12.68
CA PRO A 235 -13.73 3.35 13.11
C PRO A 235 -13.87 2.36 11.93
N ILE A 236 -13.55 1.09 12.14
CA ILE A 236 -13.75 0.05 11.11
C ILE A 236 -15.24 -0.05 10.70
N SER A 237 -16.16 0.20 11.62
CA SER A 237 -17.61 0.24 11.35
C SER A 237 -17.99 1.24 10.26
N ARG A 238 -17.22 2.33 10.06
CA ARG A 238 -17.47 3.33 9.01
C ARG A 238 -17.29 2.73 7.61
N PHE A 239 -16.27 1.89 7.40
CA PHE A 239 -16.09 1.18 6.13
C PHE A 239 -17.31 0.31 5.81
N ILE A 240 -17.78 -0.48 6.79
CA ILE A 240 -18.93 -1.38 6.63
C ILE A 240 -20.22 -0.59 6.38
N GLU A 241 -20.40 0.53 7.09
CA GLU A 241 -21.55 1.41 6.91
C GLU A 241 -21.59 2.02 5.51
N ASP A 242 -20.48 2.53 5.00
CA ASP A 242 -20.42 3.17 3.68
C ASP A 242 -20.56 2.13 2.56
N MET A 243 -20.00 0.93 2.72
CA MET A 243 -20.26 -0.19 1.81
C MET A 243 -21.75 -0.60 1.81
N ALA A 244 -22.41 -0.63 2.98
CA ALA A 244 -23.83 -0.97 3.06
C ALA A 244 -24.71 0.09 2.38
N LYS A 245 -24.36 1.38 2.52
CA LYS A 245 -25.01 2.48 1.79
C LYS A 245 -24.88 2.30 0.28
N ALA A 246 -23.66 2.00 -0.21
CA ALA A 246 -23.40 1.77 -1.63
C ALA A 246 -24.24 0.61 -2.20
N LEU A 247 -24.50 -0.39 -1.37
CA LEU A 247 -25.33 -1.55 -1.73
C LEU A 247 -26.83 -1.32 -1.50
N SER A 248 -27.25 -0.08 -1.16
CA SER A 248 -28.65 0.29 -0.87
C SER A 248 -29.28 -0.60 0.21
N ARG A 249 -28.51 -0.98 1.24
CA ARG A 249 -28.98 -1.83 2.33
C ARG A 249 -29.58 -0.99 3.46
N ARG A 250 -30.67 -1.47 4.07
CA ARG A 250 -31.16 -0.93 5.34
C ARG A 250 -30.11 -1.25 6.41
N ILE A 251 -29.63 -0.21 7.10
CA ILE A 251 -28.54 -0.34 8.07
C ILE A 251 -29.11 -0.61 9.46
N VAL A 252 -28.62 -1.69 10.08
CA VAL A 252 -28.88 -2.03 11.47
C VAL A 252 -27.54 -2.01 12.21
N LYS A 253 -27.37 -1.06 13.14
CA LYS A 253 -26.17 -0.96 13.98
C LYS A 253 -26.30 -1.88 15.20
N VAL A 254 -25.33 -2.80 15.34
CA VAL A 254 -25.33 -3.80 16.42
C VAL A 254 -24.11 -3.57 17.32
N PRO A 255 -24.29 -3.26 18.62
CA PRO A 255 -23.19 -3.18 19.56
C PRO A 255 -22.49 -4.54 19.70
N VAL A 256 -21.18 -4.57 19.56
CA VAL A 256 -20.37 -5.78 19.71
C VAL A 256 -19.32 -5.56 20.79
N PRO A 257 -19.36 -6.32 21.90
CA PRO A 257 -18.33 -6.27 22.92
C PRO A 257 -16.96 -6.64 22.37
N ASN A 258 -15.93 -5.87 22.73
CA ASN A 258 -14.55 -6.07 22.23
C ASN A 258 -13.99 -7.48 22.53
N GLN A 259 -14.48 -8.13 23.60
CA GLN A 259 -14.07 -9.51 23.97
C GLN A 259 -14.48 -10.52 22.89
N LEU A 260 -15.64 -10.36 22.28
CA LEU A 260 -16.13 -11.26 21.23
C LEU A 260 -15.41 -11.03 19.89
N LEU A 261 -14.89 -9.84 19.67
CA LEU A 261 -14.17 -9.51 18.43
C LEU A 261 -12.94 -10.39 18.24
N LYS A 262 -12.14 -10.59 19.31
CA LYS A 262 -10.92 -11.42 19.24
C LYS A 262 -11.19 -12.88 18.84
N LEU A 263 -12.37 -13.39 19.18
CA LEU A 263 -12.76 -14.76 18.84
C LEU A 263 -13.27 -14.87 17.40
N ALA A 264 -13.93 -13.82 16.91
CA ALA A 264 -14.55 -13.79 15.58
C ALA A 264 -13.60 -13.36 14.45
N LEU A 265 -12.41 -12.80 14.76
CA LEU A 265 -11.47 -12.38 13.75
C LEU A 265 -10.84 -13.56 12.99
N PRO A 266 -10.83 -13.54 11.65
CA PRO A 266 -10.07 -14.48 10.83
C PRO A 266 -8.58 -14.51 11.18
N SER A 267 -7.93 -15.63 10.92
CA SER A 267 -6.53 -15.86 11.28
C SER A 267 -5.56 -14.88 10.62
N ASP A 268 -5.85 -14.42 9.41
CA ASP A 268 -5.08 -13.46 8.64
C ASP A 268 -5.20 -12.02 9.17
N ILE A 269 -6.32 -11.68 9.84
CA ILE A 269 -6.58 -10.36 10.42
C ILE A 269 -6.17 -10.28 11.89
N LYS A 270 -6.18 -11.40 12.64
CA LYS A 270 -5.80 -11.42 14.06
C LYS A 270 -4.48 -10.70 14.40
N PRO A 271 -3.39 -10.84 13.61
CA PRO A 271 -2.14 -10.14 13.88
C PRO A 271 -2.30 -8.62 13.81
N LEU A 272 -3.17 -8.11 12.95
CA LEU A 272 -3.40 -6.66 12.76
C LEU A 272 -4.12 -6.03 13.96
N TYR A 273 -4.81 -6.84 14.78
CA TYR A 273 -5.47 -6.34 15.99
C TYR A 273 -4.50 -5.71 17.00
N ARG A 274 -3.23 -6.06 16.95
CA ARG A 274 -2.17 -5.46 17.79
C ARG A 274 -1.95 -3.98 17.50
N TYR A 275 -2.35 -3.52 16.31
CA TYR A 275 -2.18 -2.14 15.85
C TYR A 275 -3.46 -1.30 15.97
N VAL A 276 -4.50 -1.86 16.60
CA VAL A 276 -5.72 -1.13 16.93
C VAL A 276 -5.40 -0.06 17.96
N GLY A 277 -5.77 1.18 17.65
CA GLY A 277 -5.49 2.32 18.51
C GLY A 277 -4.06 2.86 18.45
N VAL A 278 -3.18 2.23 17.66
CA VAL A 278 -1.86 2.81 17.39
C VAL A 278 -2.02 3.99 16.45
N THR A 279 -1.37 5.10 16.78
CA THR A 279 -1.31 6.30 15.95
C THR A 279 0.11 6.53 15.45
N TYR A 280 0.23 7.14 14.29
CA TYR A 280 1.51 7.41 13.65
C TYR A 280 1.69 8.90 13.44
N ASP A 281 2.93 9.37 13.57
CA ASP A 281 3.27 10.76 13.27
C ASP A 281 2.89 11.09 11.82
N CYS A 282 2.22 12.22 11.65
CA CYS A 282 1.76 12.69 10.36
C CYS A 282 2.28 14.09 9.99
N GLY A 283 3.28 14.58 10.69
CA GLY A 283 3.83 15.92 10.47
C GLY A 283 4.30 16.12 9.04
N ARG A 284 5.09 15.19 8.53
CA ARG A 284 5.57 15.21 7.14
C ARG A 284 4.45 15.06 6.12
N MET A 285 3.49 14.19 6.40
CA MET A 285 2.34 14.00 5.51
C MET A 285 1.53 15.30 5.36
N ARG A 286 1.25 16.00 6.46
CA ARG A 286 0.55 17.31 6.47
C ARG A 286 1.30 18.39 5.72
N SER A 287 2.64 18.38 5.74
CA SER A 287 3.44 19.37 5.01
C SER A 287 3.47 19.14 3.48
N MET A 288 3.19 17.94 3.03
CA MET A 288 3.29 17.54 1.62
C MET A 288 1.95 17.42 0.91
N VAL A 289 0.90 17.00 1.61
CA VAL A 289 -0.42 16.71 1.03
C VAL A 289 -1.51 17.43 1.81
N SER A 290 -2.35 18.16 1.11
CA SER A 290 -3.49 18.87 1.67
C SER A 290 -4.76 18.03 1.72
N GLY A 291 -5.74 18.47 2.52
CA GLY A 291 -7.07 17.84 2.59
C GLY A 291 -7.02 16.39 3.04
N LEU A 292 -6.16 16.08 4.02
CA LEU A 292 -6.07 14.76 4.63
C LEU A 292 -7.32 14.49 5.44
N ARG A 293 -8.15 13.60 4.96
CA ARG A 293 -9.38 13.15 5.61
C ARG A 293 -9.76 11.77 5.05
N PHE A 294 -10.52 11.04 5.82
CA PHE A 294 -11.13 9.81 5.32
C PHE A 294 -12.08 10.12 4.16
N MET A 295 -11.98 9.36 3.09
CA MET A 295 -12.72 9.53 1.84
C MET A 295 -13.82 8.47 1.73
N ASP A 296 -15.02 8.80 2.24
CA ASP A 296 -16.19 7.88 2.21
C ASP A 296 -16.54 7.48 0.77
N GLU A 297 -16.33 8.39 -0.19
CA GLU A 297 -16.56 8.17 -1.61
C GLU A 297 -15.71 7.02 -2.18
N GLU A 298 -14.46 6.87 -1.74
CA GLU A 298 -13.59 5.78 -2.18
C GLU A 298 -14.05 4.42 -1.62
N VAL A 299 -14.63 4.40 -0.41
CA VAL A 299 -15.20 3.19 0.18
C VAL A 299 -16.52 2.81 -0.49
N TYR A 300 -17.32 3.81 -0.84
CA TYR A 300 -18.55 3.61 -1.62
C TYR A 300 -18.26 2.95 -2.96
N GLU A 301 -17.33 3.52 -3.74
CA GLU A 301 -16.91 2.99 -5.04
C GLU A 301 -16.25 1.61 -4.90
N ASN A 302 -15.52 1.36 -3.79
CA ASN A 302 -14.96 0.06 -3.50
C ASN A 302 -16.03 -1.04 -3.36
N ALA A 303 -17.15 -0.74 -2.70
CA ALA A 303 -18.25 -1.70 -2.61
C ALA A 303 -18.83 -2.03 -3.98
N LEU A 304 -18.99 -1.04 -4.86
CA LEU A 304 -19.46 -1.26 -6.23
C LEU A 304 -18.46 -2.06 -7.07
N PHE A 305 -17.17 -1.80 -6.88
CA PHE A 305 -16.10 -2.58 -7.53
C PHE A 305 -16.11 -4.04 -7.09
N ILE A 306 -16.17 -4.30 -5.78
CA ILE A 306 -16.24 -5.67 -5.25
C ILE A 306 -17.51 -6.38 -5.76
N LYS A 307 -18.65 -5.68 -5.80
CA LYS A 307 -19.88 -6.25 -6.37
C LYS A 307 -19.68 -6.71 -7.82
N ARG A 308 -19.05 -5.86 -8.65
CA ARG A 308 -18.72 -6.19 -10.05
C ARG A 308 -17.80 -7.40 -10.15
N LEU A 309 -16.74 -7.48 -9.32
CA LEU A 309 -15.86 -8.65 -9.29
C LEU A 309 -16.62 -9.94 -8.99
N ARG A 310 -17.58 -9.90 -8.06
CA ARG A 310 -18.42 -11.04 -7.72
C ARG A 310 -19.33 -11.47 -8.88
N GLU A 311 -19.90 -10.51 -9.61
CA GLU A 311 -20.71 -10.78 -10.81
C GLU A 311 -19.88 -11.41 -11.94
N MET A 312 -18.59 -11.08 -12.02
CA MET A 312 -17.61 -11.67 -12.93
C MET A 312 -17.00 -13.01 -12.42
N HIS A 313 -17.41 -13.50 -11.25
CA HIS A 313 -16.86 -14.68 -10.56
C HIS A 313 -15.34 -14.56 -10.27
N ILE A 314 -14.84 -13.34 -10.10
CA ILE A 314 -13.45 -13.06 -9.76
C ILE A 314 -13.32 -12.93 -8.24
N HIS A 315 -12.40 -13.71 -7.68
CA HIS A 315 -12.04 -13.61 -6.26
C HIS A 315 -10.97 -12.54 -6.07
N GLY A 316 -11.00 -11.86 -4.91
CA GLY A 316 -9.95 -10.94 -4.49
C GLY A 316 -8.61 -11.64 -4.22
N ASP A 317 -7.56 -10.83 -4.06
CA ASP A 317 -6.19 -11.28 -3.69
C ASP A 317 -6.10 -11.65 -2.21
#